data_69047efe8b93c11ae7ebede226a2665e
#
_entry.id   69047efe8b93c11ae7ebede226a2665e
#
_cell.length_a   1.000
_cell.length_b   1.000
_cell.length_c   1.000
_cell.angle_alpha   90.00
_cell.angle_beta   90.00
_cell.angle_gamma   90.00
#
_symmetry.space_group_name_H-M   'P 1'
#
loop_
_entity.id
_entity.type
_entity.pdbx_description
1 polymer ?
#
loop_
_entity_poly.entity_id
_entity_poly.type
_entity_poly.pdbx_seq_one_letter_code
_entity_poly.pdbx_strand_id
1 'polypeptide(L)'
;MVMIYGQGTFDNYRAALAAVGLETEVSTDTAVARRCEGLLLPGGGDIFGGLDRRETAVINAFVARRRPVLGICRGMQALNVYFGGTLHDQIAGHQLAAGDMVHPTRAEGLPAELLGDAPYVTSNHHQAVNALGRGLSDCQWGTDGVIE
;
A
#
# COMPACT_ATOMS: atom_id res chain seq x y z
N MET A 1 -6.44 17.17 4.64
CA MET A 1 -5.15 16.69 5.19
C MET A 1 -5.12 15.18 5.14
N VAL A 2 -4.01 14.59 4.68
CA VAL A 2 -3.76 13.15 4.59
C VAL A 2 -2.77 12.74 5.68
N MET A 3 -3.07 11.68 6.42
CA MET A 3 -2.13 11.07 7.35
C MET A 3 -1.21 10.11 6.60
N ILE A 4 0.09 10.22 6.79
CA ILE A 4 1.05 9.18 6.40
C ILE A 4 1.39 8.37 7.65
N TYR A 5 1.06 7.07 7.63
CA TYR A 5 1.32 6.21 8.78
C TYR A 5 2.80 5.88 8.90
N GLY A 6 3.40 6.20 10.03
CA GLY A 6 4.79 5.85 10.31
C GLY A 6 5.53 6.86 11.19
N GLN A 7 6.83 6.62 11.28
CA GLN A 7 7.80 7.48 11.96
C GLN A 7 8.96 7.72 11.00
N GLY A 8 9.11 8.96 10.52
CA GLY A 8 10.14 9.32 9.54
C GLY A 8 9.75 10.54 8.75
N THR A 9 10.55 10.91 7.78
CA THR A 9 10.29 12.12 6.97
C THR A 9 9.32 11.87 5.83
N PHE A 10 9.40 10.72 5.18
CA PHE A 10 8.59 10.34 4.02
C PHE A 10 8.54 11.41 2.92
N ASP A 11 9.69 12.04 2.63
CA ASP A 11 9.78 13.23 1.78
C ASP A 11 9.24 13.00 0.37
N ASN A 12 9.46 11.81 -0.21
CA ASN A 12 8.93 11.43 -1.52
C ASN A 12 7.39 11.38 -1.53
N TYR A 13 6.76 10.77 -0.53
CA TYR A 13 5.29 10.71 -0.43
C TYR A 13 4.70 12.08 -0.12
N ARG A 14 5.35 12.85 0.74
CA ARG A 14 4.94 14.24 1.06
C ARG A 14 5.02 15.14 -0.16
N ALA A 15 6.09 15.06 -0.93
CA ALA A 15 6.26 15.83 -2.16
C ALA A 15 5.20 15.46 -3.21
N ALA A 16 4.92 14.16 -3.40
CA ALA A 16 3.90 13.70 -4.33
C ALA A 16 2.49 14.18 -3.93
N LEU A 17 2.12 14.10 -2.65
CA LEU A 17 0.84 14.58 -2.16
C LEU A 17 0.73 16.12 -2.24
N ALA A 18 1.80 16.85 -1.92
CA ALA A 18 1.85 18.32 -2.05
C ALA A 18 1.70 18.77 -3.51
N ALA A 19 2.24 18.03 -4.48
CA ALA A 19 2.11 18.35 -5.91
C ALA A 19 0.65 18.33 -6.40
N VAL A 20 -0.24 17.62 -5.71
CA VAL A 20 -1.68 17.60 -5.98
C VAL A 20 -2.49 18.40 -4.94
N GLY A 21 -1.84 19.30 -4.20
CA GLY A 21 -2.48 20.23 -3.28
C GLY A 21 -2.94 19.62 -1.95
N LEU A 22 -2.42 18.44 -1.57
CA LEU A 22 -2.78 17.77 -0.33
C LEU A 22 -1.75 18.03 0.77
N GLU A 23 -2.21 18.53 1.90
CA GLU A 23 -1.40 18.65 3.12
C GLU A 23 -1.26 17.29 3.81
N THR A 24 -0.11 17.06 4.45
CA THR A 24 0.22 15.78 5.08
C THR A 24 0.63 15.93 6.53
N GLU A 25 0.29 14.92 7.35
CA GLU A 25 0.78 14.76 8.71
C GLU A 25 1.31 13.32 8.90
N VAL A 26 2.56 13.18 9.32
CA VAL A 26 3.18 11.88 9.62
C VAL A 26 2.91 11.53 11.07
N SER A 27 2.31 10.36 11.31
CA SER A 27 2.01 9.92 12.67
C SER A 27 1.65 8.44 12.73
N THR A 28 1.72 7.87 13.93
CA THR A 28 1.14 6.56 14.26
C THR A 28 -0.01 6.69 15.27
N ASP A 29 -0.42 7.92 15.60
CA ASP A 29 -1.42 8.19 16.62
C ASP A 29 -2.85 8.21 16.05
N THR A 30 -3.75 7.46 16.67
CA THR A 30 -5.18 7.45 16.32
C THR A 30 -5.88 8.79 16.55
N ALA A 31 -5.34 9.66 17.43
CA ALA A 31 -5.86 11.01 17.59
C ALA A 31 -5.62 11.85 16.33
N VAL A 32 -4.47 11.69 15.67
CA VAL A 32 -4.18 12.29 14.36
C VAL A 32 -5.10 11.71 13.29
N ALA A 33 -5.27 10.37 13.28
CA ALA A 33 -6.13 9.71 12.32
C ALA A 33 -7.57 10.27 12.30
N ARG A 34 -8.10 10.63 13.47
CA ARG A 34 -9.47 11.16 13.60
C ARG A 34 -9.71 12.50 12.92
N ARG A 35 -8.67 13.34 12.78
CA ARG A 35 -8.76 14.68 12.14
C ARG A 35 -8.34 14.69 10.67
N CYS A 36 -7.76 13.58 10.17
CA CYS A 36 -7.38 13.45 8.78
C CYS A 36 -8.52 12.86 7.92
N GLU A 37 -8.52 13.25 6.64
CA GLU A 37 -9.55 12.87 5.67
C GLU A 37 -9.14 11.68 4.78
N GLY A 38 -7.85 11.32 4.78
CA GLY A 38 -7.30 10.20 4.06
C GLY A 38 -6.08 9.62 4.77
N LEU A 39 -5.77 8.36 4.48
CA LEU A 39 -4.62 7.64 5.00
C LEU A 39 -3.75 7.14 3.83
N LEU A 40 -2.44 7.37 3.94
CA LEU A 40 -1.43 6.70 3.15
C LEU A 40 -0.65 5.74 4.04
N LEU A 41 -0.66 4.47 3.66
CA LEU A 41 0.21 3.42 4.23
C LEU A 41 1.41 3.27 3.29
N PRO A 42 2.61 3.65 3.70
CA PRO A 42 3.79 3.65 2.86
C PRO A 42 4.37 2.24 2.67
N GLY A 43 5.34 2.13 1.77
CA GLY A 43 6.25 1.00 1.70
C GLY A 43 7.07 0.85 2.99
N GLY A 44 7.59 -0.36 3.24
CA GLY A 44 8.34 -0.64 4.47
C GLY A 44 8.81 -2.08 4.56
N GLY A 45 9.19 -2.50 5.75
CA GLY A 45 9.63 -3.86 6.04
C GLY A 45 8.49 -4.87 6.06
N ASP A 46 8.84 -6.11 6.32
CA ASP A 46 7.97 -7.27 6.22
C ASP A 46 6.83 -7.29 7.24
N ILE A 47 5.77 -8.00 6.87
CA ILE A 47 4.65 -8.30 7.76
C ILE A 47 4.73 -9.78 8.14
N PHE A 48 4.99 -10.08 9.42
CA PHE A 48 4.97 -11.41 9.96
C PHE A 48 3.95 -11.53 11.11
N GLY A 49 3.13 -12.56 11.07
CA GLY A 49 2.15 -12.82 12.14
C GLY A 49 1.01 -11.81 12.25
N GLY A 50 0.82 -10.95 11.24
CA GLY A 50 -0.23 -9.94 11.19
C GLY A 50 0.25 -8.52 11.49
N LEU A 51 -0.70 -7.57 11.55
CA LEU A 51 -0.43 -6.16 11.85
C LEU A 51 -0.32 -5.92 13.36
N ASP A 52 0.48 -4.96 13.76
CA ASP A 52 0.46 -4.50 15.14
C ASP A 52 -0.86 -3.80 15.51
N ARG A 53 -1.14 -3.71 16.81
CA ARG A 53 -2.40 -3.15 17.32
C ARG A 53 -2.58 -1.68 16.96
N ARG A 54 -1.50 -0.91 16.87
CA ARG A 54 -1.54 0.53 16.58
C ARG A 54 -1.86 0.75 15.10
N GLU A 55 -1.19 0.02 14.21
CA GLU A 55 -1.47 0.07 12.77
C GLU A 55 -2.91 -0.34 12.49
N THR A 56 -3.36 -1.46 13.07
CA THR A 56 -4.75 -1.91 12.98
C THR A 56 -5.74 -0.84 13.45
N ALA A 57 -5.48 -0.19 14.58
CA ALA A 57 -6.35 0.86 15.12
C ALA A 57 -6.41 2.11 14.22
N VAL A 58 -5.28 2.50 13.61
CA VAL A 58 -5.23 3.60 12.66
C VAL A 58 -6.01 3.27 11.41
N ILE A 59 -5.77 2.11 10.77
CA ILE A 59 -6.53 1.68 9.58
C ILE A 59 -8.04 1.67 9.89
N ASN A 60 -8.44 1.09 11.02
CA ASN A 60 -9.83 1.03 11.43
C ASN A 60 -10.45 2.44 11.59
N ALA A 61 -9.69 3.43 12.06
CA ALA A 61 -10.19 4.79 12.22
C ALA A 61 -10.58 5.46 10.89
N PHE A 62 -9.97 5.07 9.77
CA PHE A 62 -10.35 5.53 8.42
C PHE A 62 -11.44 4.65 7.80
N VAL A 63 -11.29 3.33 7.84
CA VAL A 63 -12.25 2.38 7.27
C VAL A 63 -13.64 2.54 7.89
N ALA A 64 -13.75 2.63 9.22
CA ALA A 64 -15.03 2.82 9.92
C ALA A 64 -15.73 4.12 9.54
N ARG A 65 -14.99 5.16 9.15
CA ARG A 65 -15.53 6.45 8.67
C ARG A 65 -15.68 6.52 7.16
N ARG A 66 -15.39 5.43 6.43
CA ARG A 66 -15.38 5.36 4.96
C ARG A 66 -14.49 6.43 4.33
N ARG A 67 -13.35 6.71 4.94
CA ARG A 67 -12.34 7.62 4.39
C ARG A 67 -11.38 6.86 3.48
N PRO A 68 -10.85 7.50 2.42
CA PRO A 68 -9.94 6.85 1.49
C PRO A 68 -8.66 6.40 2.20
N VAL A 69 -8.19 5.21 1.82
CA VAL A 69 -6.92 4.65 2.26
C VAL A 69 -6.16 4.20 1.02
N LEU A 70 -4.92 4.68 0.88
CA LEU A 70 -3.99 4.26 -0.17
C LEU A 70 -2.86 3.47 0.47
N GLY A 71 -2.67 2.23 0.06
CA GLY A 71 -1.52 1.41 0.43
C GLY A 71 -0.52 1.28 -0.72
N ILE A 72 0.76 1.48 -0.44
CA ILE A 72 1.83 1.35 -1.42
C ILE A 72 2.78 0.24 -0.97
N CYS A 73 3.02 -0.77 -1.82
CA CYS A 73 3.88 -1.91 -1.53
C CYS A 73 3.47 -2.59 -0.19
N ARG A 74 4.29 -2.53 0.84
CA ARG A 74 3.93 -3.04 2.19
C ARG A 74 2.59 -2.50 2.67
N GLY A 75 2.24 -1.24 2.35
CA GLY A 75 0.95 -0.65 2.73
C GLY A 75 -0.24 -1.33 2.07
N MET A 76 -0.13 -1.76 0.81
CA MET A 76 -1.14 -2.59 0.12
C MET A 76 -1.26 -3.97 0.78
N GLN A 77 -0.14 -4.60 1.12
CA GLN A 77 -0.11 -5.87 1.85
C GLN A 77 -0.76 -5.74 3.24
N ALA A 78 -0.51 -4.61 3.93
CA ALA A 78 -1.13 -4.32 5.22
C ALA A 78 -2.66 -4.22 5.12
N LEU A 79 -3.19 -3.58 4.07
CA LEU A 79 -4.64 -3.56 3.82
C LEU A 79 -5.17 -4.97 3.58
N ASN A 80 -4.49 -5.78 2.78
CA ASN A 80 -4.89 -7.17 2.55
C ASN A 80 -4.99 -7.95 3.88
N VAL A 81 -3.97 -7.87 4.73
CA VAL A 81 -3.95 -8.53 6.04
C VAL A 81 -5.03 -7.97 6.97
N TYR A 82 -5.26 -6.65 6.98
CA TYR A 82 -6.32 -6.03 7.76
C TYR A 82 -7.71 -6.58 7.41
N PHE A 83 -7.98 -6.84 6.15
CA PHE A 83 -9.24 -7.45 5.69
C PHE A 83 -9.26 -8.98 5.76
N GLY A 84 -8.26 -9.60 6.38
CA GLY A 84 -8.18 -11.04 6.64
C GLY A 84 -7.58 -11.86 5.50
N GLY A 85 -6.90 -11.22 4.56
CA GLY A 85 -6.09 -11.88 3.55
C GLY A 85 -4.76 -12.40 4.08
N THR A 86 -4.03 -13.11 3.24
CA THR A 86 -2.73 -13.69 3.57
C THR A 86 -1.64 -13.24 2.61
N LEU A 87 -0.39 -13.44 2.99
CA LEU A 87 0.79 -13.11 2.19
C LEU A 87 1.61 -14.37 1.91
N HIS A 88 2.30 -14.37 0.78
CA HIS A 88 3.50 -15.18 0.57
C HIS A 88 4.65 -14.50 1.29
N ASP A 89 5.37 -15.22 2.13
CA ASP A 89 6.53 -14.69 2.86
C ASP A 89 7.72 -14.43 1.93
N GLN A 90 7.81 -15.19 0.84
CA GLN A 90 8.90 -15.10 -0.12
C GLN A 90 8.42 -15.43 -1.54
N ILE A 91 8.61 -14.47 -2.44
CA ILE A 91 8.50 -14.66 -3.90
C ILE A 91 9.85 -14.31 -4.56
N ALA A 92 10.05 -14.81 -5.77
CA ALA A 92 11.21 -14.49 -6.58
C ALA A 92 10.82 -13.53 -7.72
N GLY A 93 11.80 -12.78 -8.25
CA GLY A 93 11.60 -11.99 -9.46
C GLY A 93 11.02 -10.59 -9.26
N HIS A 94 10.83 -10.14 -8.00
CA HIS A 94 10.30 -8.81 -7.68
C HIS A 94 11.24 -7.93 -6.87
N GLN A 95 12.48 -8.41 -6.67
CA GLN A 95 13.52 -7.67 -5.96
C GLN A 95 14.89 -7.98 -6.56
N LEU A 96 15.74 -6.97 -6.68
CA LEU A 96 17.16 -7.11 -7.00
C LEU A 96 18.01 -7.05 -5.73
N ALA A 97 19.21 -7.62 -5.78
CA ALA A 97 20.18 -7.51 -4.69
C ALA A 97 20.61 -6.04 -4.42
N ALA A 98 20.53 -5.19 -5.44
CA ALA A 98 20.75 -3.75 -5.34
C ALA A 98 19.89 -3.01 -6.36
N GLY A 99 19.23 -1.94 -5.91
CA GLY A 99 18.35 -1.11 -6.74
C GLY A 99 16.96 -1.70 -6.94
N ASP A 100 16.16 -0.97 -7.69
CA ASP A 100 14.79 -1.35 -8.03
C ASP A 100 14.75 -2.15 -9.33
N MET A 101 13.79 -3.05 -9.42
CA MET A 101 13.46 -3.79 -10.63
C MET A 101 12.31 -3.08 -11.36
N VAL A 102 12.32 -3.10 -12.69
CA VAL A 102 11.20 -2.63 -13.50
C VAL A 102 10.70 -3.78 -14.35
N HIS A 103 9.41 -4.07 -14.26
CA HIS A 103 8.79 -5.14 -15.05
C HIS A 103 7.41 -4.76 -15.58
N PRO A 104 6.95 -5.38 -16.67
CA PRO A 104 5.61 -5.16 -17.21
C PRO A 104 4.55 -5.80 -16.30
N THR A 105 3.39 -5.14 -16.25
CA THR A 105 2.19 -5.68 -15.59
C THR A 105 1.01 -5.64 -16.54
N ARG A 106 -0.06 -6.31 -16.15
CA ARG A 106 -1.39 -6.15 -16.71
C ARG A 106 -2.29 -5.50 -15.67
N ALA A 107 -3.08 -4.53 -16.11
CA ALA A 107 -4.01 -3.80 -15.24
C ALA A 107 -5.44 -3.84 -15.80
N GLU A 108 -6.43 -3.79 -14.89
CA GLU A 108 -7.86 -3.68 -15.20
C GLU A 108 -8.49 -2.63 -14.27
N GLY A 109 -9.68 -2.12 -14.64
CA GLY A 109 -10.39 -1.10 -13.85
C GLY A 109 -9.62 0.19 -13.67
N LEU A 110 -9.64 0.76 -12.47
CA LEU A 110 -9.03 2.06 -12.20
C LEU A 110 -7.54 2.16 -12.52
N PRO A 111 -6.67 1.18 -12.20
CA PRO A 111 -5.27 1.23 -12.63
C PRO A 111 -5.13 1.29 -14.15
N ALA A 112 -5.93 0.53 -14.91
CA ALA A 112 -5.89 0.58 -16.38
C ALA A 112 -6.36 1.93 -16.94
N GLU A 113 -7.38 2.54 -16.34
CA GLU A 113 -7.85 3.88 -16.72
C GLU A 113 -6.78 4.96 -16.50
N LEU A 114 -5.97 4.84 -15.46
CA LEU A 114 -4.95 5.83 -15.10
C LEU A 114 -3.60 5.59 -15.79
N LEU A 115 -3.21 4.34 -16.00
CA LEU A 115 -1.85 3.95 -16.40
C LEU A 115 -1.81 3.17 -17.73
N GLY A 116 -2.97 2.79 -18.27
CA GLY A 116 -3.10 1.88 -19.42
C GLY A 116 -3.13 0.41 -18.99
N ASP A 117 -3.51 -0.46 -19.93
CA ASP A 117 -3.75 -1.89 -19.65
C ASP A 117 -2.46 -2.69 -19.35
N ALA A 118 -1.31 -2.17 -19.76
CA ALA A 118 -0.01 -2.85 -19.64
C ALA A 118 1.08 -1.89 -19.12
N PRO A 119 0.94 -1.32 -17.92
CA PRO A 119 1.94 -0.41 -17.38
C PRO A 119 3.20 -1.16 -16.93
N TYR A 120 4.35 -0.47 -17.01
CA TYR A 120 5.56 -0.91 -16.32
C TYR A 120 5.57 -0.35 -14.91
N VAL A 121 5.93 -1.18 -13.94
CA VAL A 121 6.02 -0.78 -12.53
C VAL A 121 7.42 -1.01 -11.99
N THR A 122 7.76 -0.19 -11.01
CA THR A 122 8.97 -0.39 -10.20
C THR A 122 8.63 -1.34 -9.06
N SER A 123 9.42 -2.40 -8.92
CA SER A 123 9.23 -3.44 -7.93
C SER A 123 10.47 -3.60 -7.05
N ASN A 124 10.25 -3.68 -5.75
CA ASN A 124 11.30 -3.94 -4.75
C ASN A 124 10.67 -4.60 -3.52
N HIS A 125 10.13 -5.81 -3.71
CA HIS A 125 9.52 -6.59 -2.64
C HIS A 125 9.76 -8.08 -2.83
N HIS A 126 9.70 -8.83 -1.74
CA HIS A 126 9.77 -10.29 -1.72
C HIS A 126 8.56 -10.94 -1.04
N GLN A 127 7.75 -10.15 -0.32
CA GLN A 127 6.42 -10.59 0.10
C GLN A 127 5.38 -10.17 -0.93
N ALA A 128 4.32 -10.95 -1.10
CA ALA A 128 3.21 -10.63 -2.01
C ALA A 128 1.87 -11.13 -1.44
N VAL A 129 0.77 -10.62 -1.98
CA VAL A 129 -0.57 -11.11 -1.66
C VAL A 129 -0.69 -12.56 -2.13
N ASN A 130 -1.12 -13.45 -1.20
CA ASN A 130 -1.43 -14.85 -1.47
C ASN A 130 -2.95 -15.04 -1.64
N ALA A 131 -3.72 -14.72 -0.61
CA ALA A 131 -5.18 -14.73 -0.66
C ALA A 131 -5.71 -13.34 -0.34
N LEU A 132 -6.67 -12.88 -1.15
CA LEU A 132 -7.30 -11.57 -0.95
C LEU A 132 -8.12 -11.52 0.33
N GLY A 133 -8.03 -10.39 1.01
CA GLY A 133 -8.89 -10.04 2.13
C GLY A 133 -10.34 -9.82 1.69
N ARG A 134 -11.24 -9.92 2.63
CA ARG A 134 -12.69 -9.81 2.37
C ARG A 134 -13.06 -8.46 1.77
N GLY A 135 -13.71 -8.48 0.62
CA GLY A 135 -14.19 -7.27 -0.08
C GLY A 135 -13.12 -6.53 -0.87
N LEU A 136 -11.92 -7.11 -0.99
CA LEU A 136 -10.89 -6.64 -1.91
C LEU A 136 -11.03 -7.34 -3.26
N SER A 137 -10.61 -6.66 -4.30
CA SER A 137 -10.46 -7.21 -5.65
C SER A 137 -9.08 -6.87 -6.16
N ASP A 138 -8.46 -7.81 -6.82
CA ASP A 138 -7.23 -7.61 -7.56
C ASP A 138 -7.52 -6.89 -8.89
N CYS A 139 -6.64 -6.02 -9.30
CA CYS A 139 -6.80 -5.23 -10.51
C CYS A 139 -5.47 -4.96 -11.25
N GLN A 140 -4.36 -5.45 -10.74
CA GLN A 140 -3.06 -5.38 -11.42
C GLN A 140 -2.20 -6.58 -11.05
N TRP A 141 -1.51 -7.15 -12.05
CA TRP A 141 -0.71 -8.36 -11.89
C TRP A 141 0.59 -8.27 -12.69
N GLY A 142 1.67 -8.81 -12.14
CA GLY A 142 2.86 -9.17 -12.89
C GLY A 142 2.58 -10.23 -13.95
N THR A 143 3.49 -10.42 -14.88
CA THR A 143 3.37 -11.46 -15.93
C THR A 143 3.43 -12.89 -15.39
N ASP A 144 3.87 -13.06 -14.17
CA ASP A 144 3.90 -14.30 -13.37
C ASP A 144 2.64 -14.51 -12.51
N GLY A 145 1.69 -13.57 -12.55
CA GLY A 145 0.44 -13.62 -11.82
C GLY A 145 0.51 -13.07 -10.39
N VAL A 146 1.63 -12.50 -9.98
CA VAL A 146 1.75 -11.82 -8.68
C VAL A 146 0.90 -10.55 -8.70
N ILE A 147 0.10 -10.33 -7.66
CA ILE A 147 -0.69 -9.09 -7.47
C ILE A 147 0.25 -7.94 -7.10
N GLU A 148 0.14 -6.83 -7.86
CA GLU A 148 0.94 -5.63 -7.74
C GLU A 148 0.19 -4.44 -7.10
#